data_0f2ce7db8e35067128f30b5d9898c3d1
#
_entry.id   0f2ce7db8e35067128f30b5d9898c3d1
#
_cell.length_a   1.000
_cell.length_b   1.000
_cell.length_c   1.000
_cell.angle_alpha   90.00
_cell.angle_beta   90.00
_cell.angle_gamma   90.00
#
_symmetry.space_group_name_H-M   'P 1'
#
loop_
_entity.id
_entity.type
_entity.pdbx_description
1 polymer ?
#
loop_
_entity_poly.entity_id
_entity_poly.type
_entity_poly.pdbx_seq_one_letter_code
_entity_poly.pdbx_strand_id
1 'polypeptide(L)'
;MGAQVVTHHGHETRAALREFQDLHRILEEQDRAGVDVVVLCPWVNLCGIEVERQNEALADLAGERVLVLGTVDPERPEQLVALMRDGRVRGVEIPAVPNGVYLGDPRLAGFWAAAEETGALVFVHPSSRGFTLPVMDEHYLWNTVGNPLETTVSAAHLLSAGVLDAHPHLNVLLAHGGGVLPALRGRLAREQEIHPPGRDVHAALKRFFVDSVVHDVEVLRGLVEFFGADRVLLGSDYPFDMGTEHPAEIVRALSLPPDDEALIVGGNALRLLDPTSPADHRQRR
;
A
#
# COMPACT_ATOMS: atom_id res chain seq x y z
N MET A 1 14.35 23.17 17.07
CA MET A 1 12.92 23.39 16.77
C MET A 1 12.16 22.27 17.46
N GLY A 2 11.12 22.58 18.23
CA GLY A 2 10.39 21.58 19.00
C GLY A 2 9.63 20.62 18.10
N ALA A 3 9.47 19.36 18.54
CA ALA A 3 8.64 18.38 17.87
C ALA A 3 7.24 18.96 17.65
N GLN A 4 6.80 19.07 16.39
CA GLN A 4 5.42 19.40 16.10
C GLN A 4 4.59 18.14 16.40
N VAL A 5 3.69 18.24 17.34
CA VAL A 5 2.69 17.23 17.60
C VAL A 5 1.64 17.38 16.53
N VAL A 6 1.47 16.37 15.69
CA VAL A 6 0.37 16.34 14.74
C VAL A 6 -0.81 15.66 15.43
N THR A 7 -1.84 16.44 15.74
CA THR A 7 -3.08 15.91 16.32
C THR A 7 -3.95 15.42 15.17
N HIS A 8 -4.16 14.12 15.07
CA HIS A 8 -5.09 13.49 14.16
C HIS A 8 -6.24 12.89 14.96
N HIS A 9 -7.49 13.32 14.69
CA HIS A 9 -8.70 12.91 15.43
C HIS A 9 -8.60 13.03 16.96
N GLY A 10 -7.90 14.05 17.45
CA GLY A 10 -7.72 14.27 18.90
C GLY A 10 -6.62 13.45 19.56
N HIS A 11 -5.95 12.56 18.80
CA HIS A 11 -4.80 11.79 19.27
C HIS A 11 -3.49 12.44 18.83
N GLU A 12 -2.58 12.60 19.78
CA GLU A 12 -1.23 13.06 19.48
C GLU A 12 -0.43 11.90 18.89
N THR A 13 -0.24 11.90 17.58
CA THR A 13 0.75 11.04 16.98
C THR A 13 2.11 11.66 17.24
N ARG A 14 2.90 11.07 18.11
CA ARG A 14 4.31 11.40 18.32
C ARG A 14 5.18 10.82 17.20
N ALA A 15 4.68 10.87 15.98
CA ALA A 15 5.56 10.62 14.85
C ALA A 15 6.68 11.64 14.96
N ALA A 16 7.87 11.19 15.27
CA ALA A 16 9.02 12.06 15.39
C ALA A 16 9.25 12.63 13.99
N LEU A 17 8.74 13.83 13.77
CA LEU A 17 8.86 14.56 12.49
C LEU A 17 10.30 14.63 11.97
N ARG A 18 11.29 14.39 12.84
CA ARG A 18 12.69 14.28 12.44
C ARG A 18 12.98 13.04 11.61
N GLU A 19 12.35 11.91 11.92
CA GLU A 19 12.51 10.67 11.16
C GLU A 19 11.88 10.78 9.78
N PHE A 20 10.80 11.56 9.61
CA PHE A 20 10.23 11.84 8.28
C PHE A 20 11.05 12.81 7.42
N GLN A 21 12.06 13.47 7.97
CA GLN A 21 12.82 14.53 7.30
C GLN A 21 14.32 14.24 7.19
N ASP A 22 14.79 13.15 7.79
CA ASP A 22 16.20 12.80 7.87
C ASP A 22 16.48 11.44 7.25
N LEU A 23 16.76 11.44 5.95
CA LEU A 23 17.05 10.21 5.20
C LEU A 23 18.24 9.45 5.80
N HIS A 24 19.26 10.13 6.31
CA HIS A 24 20.43 9.46 6.89
C HIS A 24 20.00 8.62 8.10
N ARG A 25 19.15 9.18 8.95
CA ARG A 25 18.63 8.47 10.11
C ARG A 25 17.73 7.30 9.70
N ILE A 26 16.87 7.48 8.68
CA ILE A 26 16.06 6.37 8.14
C ILE A 26 16.99 5.23 7.71
N LEU A 27 18.03 5.53 6.94
CA LEU A 27 18.95 4.51 6.44
C LEU A 27 19.75 3.84 7.56
N GLU A 28 20.18 4.57 8.60
CA GLU A 28 20.83 3.97 9.77
C GLU A 28 19.93 2.98 10.52
N GLU A 29 18.65 3.31 10.70
CA GLU A 29 17.68 2.39 11.33
C GLU A 29 17.41 1.18 10.44
N GLN A 30 17.29 1.37 9.12
CA GLN A 30 17.11 0.27 8.18
C GLN A 30 18.37 -0.64 8.12
N ASP A 31 19.58 -0.09 8.25
CA ASP A 31 20.80 -0.89 8.39
C ASP A 31 20.76 -1.80 9.64
N ARG A 32 20.28 -1.26 10.78
CA ARG A 32 20.09 -2.06 12.01
C ARG A 32 19.03 -3.13 11.85
N ALA A 33 17.99 -2.86 11.06
CA ALA A 33 16.93 -3.81 10.72
C ALA A 33 17.35 -4.88 9.70
N GLY A 34 18.54 -4.72 9.07
CA GLY A 34 19.00 -5.61 8.00
C GLY A 34 18.24 -5.41 6.69
N VAL A 35 17.82 -4.18 6.40
CA VAL A 35 17.12 -3.79 5.18
C VAL A 35 18.08 -3.09 4.23
N ASP A 36 18.35 -3.69 3.07
CA ASP A 36 19.29 -3.18 2.08
C ASP A 36 18.71 -2.02 1.26
N VAL A 37 17.44 -2.09 0.91
CA VAL A 37 16.74 -1.11 0.08
C VAL A 37 15.42 -0.71 0.73
N VAL A 38 15.19 0.58 0.84
CA VAL A 38 13.94 1.13 1.39
C VAL A 38 13.06 1.70 0.27
N VAL A 39 11.74 1.57 0.43
CA VAL A 39 10.77 2.26 -0.41
C VAL A 39 10.16 3.39 0.43
N LEU A 40 10.44 4.63 0.05
CA LEU A 40 9.89 5.80 0.69
C LEU A 40 8.58 6.21 0.03
N CYS A 41 7.58 6.47 0.86
CA CYS A 41 6.27 6.97 0.44
C CYS A 41 6.00 8.33 1.09
N PRO A 42 5.19 9.21 0.47
CA PRO A 42 4.68 10.38 1.16
C PRO A 42 3.79 9.95 2.33
N TRP A 43 3.68 10.78 3.37
CA TRP A 43 2.69 10.50 4.40
C TRP A 43 1.28 10.61 3.81
N VAL A 44 0.49 9.55 3.92
CA VAL A 44 -0.84 9.42 3.30
C VAL A 44 -1.76 10.64 3.52
N ASN A 45 -1.67 11.29 4.68
CA ASN A 45 -2.46 12.51 4.99
C ASN A 45 -2.05 13.73 4.17
N LEU A 46 -0.91 13.69 3.51
CA LEU A 46 -0.40 14.72 2.61
C LEU A 46 -0.59 14.35 1.14
N CYS A 47 -1.04 13.14 0.83
CA CYS A 47 -1.27 12.70 -0.53
C CYS A 47 -2.28 13.62 -1.23
N GLY A 48 -1.96 13.99 -2.47
CA GLY A 48 -2.77 14.92 -3.27
C GLY A 48 -2.59 16.40 -2.92
N ILE A 49 -1.76 16.74 -1.92
CA ILE A 49 -1.46 18.11 -1.51
C ILE A 49 -0.08 18.51 -2.05
N GLU A 50 0.05 19.70 -2.67
CA GLU A 50 1.31 20.19 -3.25
C GLU A 50 2.05 19.10 -4.05
N VAL A 51 1.31 18.38 -4.90
CA VAL A 51 1.73 17.14 -5.57
C VAL A 51 3.09 17.25 -6.24
N GLU A 52 3.28 18.30 -7.05
CA GLU A 52 4.52 18.51 -7.81
C GLU A 52 5.73 18.68 -6.88
N ARG A 53 5.55 19.46 -5.81
CA ARG A 53 6.63 19.72 -4.84
C ARG A 53 7.01 18.49 -4.04
N GLN A 54 6.01 17.70 -3.61
CA GLN A 54 6.29 16.46 -2.88
C GLN A 54 6.99 15.44 -3.77
N ASN A 55 6.50 15.27 -4.99
CA ASN A 55 7.08 14.32 -5.93
C ASN A 55 8.51 14.67 -6.33
N GLU A 56 8.82 15.96 -6.54
CA GLU A 56 10.19 16.39 -6.81
C GLU A 56 11.11 16.11 -5.62
N ALA A 57 10.67 16.46 -4.40
CA ALA A 57 11.44 16.21 -3.19
C ALA A 57 11.72 14.70 -2.95
N LEU A 58 10.74 13.84 -3.24
CA LEU A 58 10.91 12.38 -3.15
C LEU A 58 11.82 11.86 -4.26
N ALA A 59 11.63 12.32 -5.50
CA ALA A 59 12.44 11.92 -6.64
C ALA A 59 13.92 12.25 -6.44
N ASP A 60 14.24 13.36 -5.76
CA ASP A 60 15.62 13.76 -5.43
C ASP A 60 16.27 12.82 -4.39
N LEU A 61 15.49 12.04 -3.64
CA LEU A 61 15.99 11.03 -2.70
C LEU A 61 16.26 9.69 -3.36
N ALA A 62 15.74 9.46 -4.56
CA ALA A 62 15.87 8.17 -5.25
C ALA A 62 17.35 7.84 -5.55
N GLY A 63 17.73 6.58 -5.30
CA GLY A 63 19.12 6.12 -5.47
C GLY A 63 19.22 4.60 -5.35
N GLU A 64 20.44 4.10 -5.23
CA GLU A 64 20.67 2.63 -5.17
C GLU A 64 19.98 1.95 -3.99
N ARG A 65 19.87 2.64 -2.86
CA ARG A 65 19.26 2.13 -1.62
C ARG A 65 17.87 2.68 -1.34
N VAL A 66 17.39 3.61 -2.18
CA VAL A 66 16.13 4.31 -1.95
C VAL A 66 15.30 4.27 -3.21
N LEU A 67 14.22 3.55 -3.18
CA LEU A 67 13.14 3.64 -4.16
C LEU A 67 12.05 4.56 -3.62
N VAL A 68 11.30 5.21 -4.49
CA VAL A 68 10.28 6.15 -4.05
C VAL A 68 8.95 5.90 -4.74
N LEU A 69 7.88 6.04 -3.98
CA LEU A 69 6.52 6.25 -4.48
C LEU A 69 6.19 7.73 -4.33
N GLY A 70 5.51 8.28 -5.32
CA GLY A 70 5.02 9.64 -5.26
C GLY A 70 3.57 9.71 -4.78
N THR A 71 2.92 10.84 -5.01
CA THR A 71 1.49 11.04 -4.78
C THR A 71 0.85 11.75 -5.95
N VAL A 72 -0.45 11.55 -6.11
CA VAL A 72 -1.27 12.24 -7.11
C VAL A 72 -2.67 12.47 -6.55
N ASP A 73 -3.43 13.33 -7.20
CA ASP A 73 -4.88 13.37 -7.05
C ASP A 73 -5.49 12.36 -8.03
N PRO A 74 -6.12 11.26 -7.56
CA PRO A 74 -6.69 10.24 -8.46
C PRO A 74 -7.82 10.75 -9.37
N GLU A 75 -8.41 11.90 -9.09
CA GLU A 75 -9.36 12.55 -10.01
C GLU A 75 -8.65 13.31 -11.16
N ARG A 76 -7.29 13.31 -11.15
CA ARG A 76 -6.43 13.95 -12.15
C ARG A 76 -5.40 12.97 -12.75
N PRO A 77 -5.84 12.01 -13.57
CA PRO A 77 -4.99 10.94 -14.10
C PRO A 77 -3.75 11.41 -14.86
N GLU A 78 -3.80 12.62 -15.44
CA GLU A 78 -2.65 13.23 -16.11
C GLU A 78 -1.45 13.45 -15.18
N GLN A 79 -1.66 13.62 -13.88
CA GLN A 79 -0.58 13.74 -12.89
C GLN A 79 0.19 12.42 -12.78
N LEU A 80 -0.50 11.27 -12.76
CA LEU A 80 0.16 9.97 -12.72
C LEU A 80 0.99 9.72 -13.98
N VAL A 81 0.43 10.00 -15.16
CA VAL A 81 1.14 9.85 -16.44
C VAL A 81 2.39 10.71 -16.47
N ALA A 82 2.30 11.96 -16.01
CA ALA A 82 3.44 12.88 -15.96
C ALA A 82 4.51 12.38 -14.99
N LEU A 83 4.11 11.93 -13.80
CA LEU A 83 5.01 11.43 -12.76
C LEU A 83 5.78 10.19 -13.22
N MET A 84 5.10 9.23 -13.84
CA MET A 84 5.73 7.98 -14.29
C MET A 84 6.71 8.17 -15.45
N ARG A 85 6.60 9.28 -16.22
CA ARG A 85 7.56 9.64 -17.26
C ARG A 85 8.91 10.11 -16.72
N ASP A 86 8.95 10.61 -15.50
CA ASP A 86 10.21 11.04 -14.83
C ASP A 86 11.17 9.85 -14.66
N GLY A 87 10.64 8.66 -14.39
CA GLY A 87 11.41 7.43 -14.26
C GLY A 87 12.18 7.28 -12.94
N ARG A 88 12.25 8.31 -12.08
CA ARG A 88 12.81 8.23 -10.72
C ARG A 88 11.78 7.66 -9.71
N VAL A 89 10.50 7.89 -9.98
CA VAL A 89 9.36 7.41 -9.16
C VAL A 89 8.79 6.14 -9.79
N ARG A 90 8.39 5.18 -8.98
CA ARG A 90 7.98 3.83 -9.43
C ARG A 90 6.49 3.51 -9.24
N GLY A 91 5.76 4.43 -8.71
CA GLY A 91 4.34 4.29 -8.43
C GLY A 91 3.88 5.40 -7.52
N VAL A 92 2.71 5.24 -6.93
CA VAL A 92 2.12 6.25 -6.06
C VAL A 92 1.52 5.63 -4.81
N GLU A 93 1.56 6.37 -3.72
CA GLU A 93 0.69 6.14 -2.57
C GLU A 93 -0.54 7.02 -2.68
N ILE A 94 -1.71 6.43 -2.47
CA ILE A 94 -2.99 7.13 -2.43
C ILE A 94 -3.78 6.77 -1.17
N PRO A 95 -4.59 7.69 -0.64
CA PRO A 95 -5.53 7.34 0.43
C PRO A 95 -6.53 6.27 -0.03
N ALA A 96 -6.95 5.41 0.89
CA ALA A 96 -8.01 4.44 0.62
C ALA A 96 -9.34 5.11 0.22
N VAL A 97 -9.56 6.35 0.67
CA VAL A 97 -10.73 7.16 0.31
C VAL A 97 -10.26 8.58 -0.09
N PRO A 98 -9.63 8.74 -1.29
CA PRO A 98 -9.15 10.04 -1.74
C PRO A 98 -10.31 11.02 -1.91
N ASN A 99 -10.22 12.21 -1.31
CA ASN A 99 -11.23 13.27 -1.41
C ASN A 99 -12.67 12.81 -1.07
N GLY A 100 -12.83 11.76 -0.23
CA GLY A 100 -14.14 11.18 0.07
C GLY A 100 -14.69 10.24 -1.01
N VAL A 101 -13.86 9.84 -1.98
CA VAL A 101 -14.24 8.99 -3.12
C VAL A 101 -13.71 7.58 -2.91
N TYR A 102 -14.57 6.58 -2.93
CA TYR A 102 -14.14 5.17 -2.87
C TYR A 102 -13.55 4.71 -4.20
N LEU A 103 -12.56 3.81 -4.14
CA LEU A 103 -11.69 3.46 -5.27
C LEU A 103 -12.42 2.82 -6.48
N GLY A 104 -13.62 2.30 -6.32
CA GLY A 104 -14.44 1.81 -7.43
C GLY A 104 -15.39 2.87 -8.03
N ASP A 105 -15.32 4.12 -7.60
CA ASP A 105 -16.16 5.18 -8.16
C ASP A 105 -15.79 5.46 -9.62
N PRO A 106 -16.77 5.61 -10.53
CA PRO A 106 -16.50 5.91 -11.95
C PRO A 106 -15.65 7.15 -12.22
N ARG A 107 -15.62 8.13 -11.28
CA ARG A 107 -14.75 9.30 -11.38
C ARG A 107 -13.26 8.92 -11.45
N LEU A 108 -12.88 7.77 -10.89
CA LEU A 108 -11.51 7.28 -10.87
C LEU A 108 -11.16 6.36 -12.05
N ALA A 109 -12.09 6.14 -13.01
CA ALA A 109 -11.82 5.25 -14.14
C ALA A 109 -10.58 5.67 -14.97
N GLY A 110 -10.39 6.98 -15.17
CA GLY A 110 -9.20 7.50 -15.86
C GLY A 110 -7.90 7.23 -15.10
N PHE A 111 -7.93 7.27 -13.78
CA PHE A 111 -6.77 6.94 -12.94
C PHE A 111 -6.36 5.48 -13.08
N TRP A 112 -7.32 4.56 -13.03
CA TRP A 112 -7.03 3.12 -13.18
C TRP A 112 -6.52 2.78 -14.57
N ALA A 113 -7.06 3.42 -15.62
CA ALA A 113 -6.54 3.28 -16.98
C ALA A 113 -5.09 3.78 -17.08
N ALA A 114 -4.78 4.95 -16.51
CA ALA A 114 -3.43 5.51 -16.47
C ALA A 114 -2.46 4.63 -15.64
N ALA A 115 -2.91 4.07 -14.53
CA ALA A 115 -2.11 3.16 -13.69
C ALA A 115 -1.75 1.89 -14.43
N GLU A 116 -2.69 1.29 -15.16
CA GLU A 116 -2.42 0.10 -15.99
C GLU A 116 -1.49 0.43 -17.17
N GLU A 117 -1.75 1.52 -17.89
CA GLU A 117 -0.93 1.94 -19.03
C GLU A 117 0.53 2.21 -18.65
N THR A 118 0.74 2.84 -17.51
CA THR A 118 2.08 3.19 -17.02
C THR A 118 2.77 2.05 -16.27
N GLY A 119 2.02 1.02 -15.86
CA GLY A 119 2.52 -0.06 -15.01
C GLY A 119 2.84 0.37 -13.57
N ALA A 120 2.32 1.52 -13.15
CA ALA A 120 2.58 2.07 -11.82
C ALA A 120 2.12 1.12 -10.71
N LEU A 121 2.93 0.98 -9.64
CA LEU A 121 2.45 0.42 -8.39
C LEU A 121 1.55 1.45 -7.71
N VAL A 122 0.32 1.06 -7.38
CA VAL A 122 -0.61 1.88 -6.59
C VAL A 122 -0.69 1.31 -5.19
N PHE A 123 -0.06 1.98 -4.23
CA PHE A 123 -0.13 1.64 -2.82
C PHE A 123 -1.33 2.35 -2.19
N VAL A 124 -2.29 1.58 -1.71
CA VAL A 124 -3.51 2.07 -1.06
C VAL A 124 -3.31 2.01 0.44
N HIS A 125 -3.24 3.18 1.07
CA HIS A 125 -3.04 3.30 2.50
C HIS A 125 -4.22 4.01 3.18
N PRO A 126 -4.69 3.54 4.35
CA PRO A 126 -5.78 4.20 5.08
C PRO A 126 -5.31 5.52 5.68
N SER A 127 -6.20 6.50 5.70
CA SER A 127 -5.93 7.82 6.28
C SER A 127 -6.78 8.11 7.53
N SER A 128 -7.61 7.14 7.95
CA SER A 128 -8.63 7.26 9.01
C SER A 128 -9.68 8.34 8.75
N ARG A 129 -9.73 8.86 7.52
CA ARG A 129 -10.69 9.91 7.11
C ARG A 129 -11.99 9.33 6.55
N GLY A 130 -11.99 8.06 6.13
CA GLY A 130 -13.16 7.38 5.58
C GLY A 130 -14.16 6.92 6.64
N PHE A 131 -13.69 6.70 7.88
CA PHE A 131 -14.52 6.26 9.01
C PHE A 131 -14.41 7.22 10.19
N THR A 132 -15.27 8.23 10.22
CA THR A 132 -15.40 9.16 11.36
C THR A 132 -16.52 8.71 12.29
N LEU A 133 -16.32 7.62 13.01
CA LEU A 133 -17.23 7.17 14.06
C LEU A 133 -16.67 7.62 15.41
N PRO A 134 -17.42 8.40 16.23
CA PRO A 134 -16.92 8.88 17.52
C PRO A 134 -16.38 7.78 18.44
N VAL A 135 -16.95 6.58 18.38
CA VAL A 135 -16.49 5.42 19.16
C VAL A 135 -15.05 4.99 18.79
N MET A 136 -14.57 5.34 17.62
CA MET A 136 -13.19 5.04 17.18
C MET A 136 -12.15 5.95 17.84
N ASP A 137 -12.55 7.06 18.44
CA ASP A 137 -11.63 7.97 19.13
C ASP A 137 -11.12 7.41 20.46
N GLU A 138 -11.82 6.42 21.02
CA GLU A 138 -11.44 5.75 22.26
C GLU A 138 -10.51 4.56 21.98
N HIS A 139 -9.61 4.26 22.93
CA HIS A 139 -8.75 3.06 22.94
C HIS A 139 -7.87 2.87 21.69
N TYR A 140 -7.57 3.95 20.98
CA TYR A 140 -6.79 3.91 19.75
C TYR A 140 -7.47 3.12 18.61
N LEU A 141 -8.81 2.96 18.66
CA LEU A 141 -9.57 2.15 17.70
C LEU A 141 -9.56 2.73 16.29
N TRP A 142 -9.36 4.03 16.12
CA TRP A 142 -9.22 4.64 14.81
C TRP A 142 -8.03 4.05 14.02
N ASN A 143 -6.95 3.67 14.71
CA ASN A 143 -5.79 3.03 14.10
C ASN A 143 -5.98 1.51 14.04
N THR A 144 -6.16 0.86 15.19
CA THR A 144 -6.17 -0.60 15.30
C THR A 144 -7.32 -1.28 14.55
N VAL A 145 -8.44 -0.60 14.38
CA VAL A 145 -9.66 -1.11 13.73
C VAL A 145 -10.02 -0.25 12.52
N GLY A 146 -10.01 1.06 12.67
CA GLY A 146 -10.47 2.00 11.65
C GLY A 146 -9.63 1.94 10.37
N ASN A 147 -8.29 1.98 10.49
CA ASN A 147 -7.40 1.89 9.34
C ASN A 147 -7.57 0.59 8.55
N PRO A 148 -7.53 -0.62 9.16
CA PRO A 148 -7.79 -1.86 8.43
C PRO A 148 -9.19 -1.92 7.79
N LEU A 149 -10.22 -1.36 8.45
CA LEU A 149 -11.57 -1.31 7.87
C LEU A 149 -11.66 -0.35 6.68
N GLU A 150 -10.99 0.80 6.73
CA GLU A 150 -10.97 1.75 5.62
C GLU A 150 -10.36 1.11 4.37
N THR A 151 -9.20 0.46 4.50
CA THR A 151 -8.58 -0.32 3.42
C THR A 151 -9.55 -1.40 2.91
N THR A 152 -10.19 -2.15 3.81
CA THR A 152 -11.12 -3.23 3.46
C THR A 152 -12.29 -2.73 2.62
N VAL A 153 -12.97 -1.66 3.07
CA VAL A 153 -14.15 -1.13 2.37
C VAL A 153 -13.76 -0.58 1.00
N SER A 154 -12.65 0.13 0.93
CA SER A 154 -12.19 0.70 -0.33
C SER A 154 -11.80 -0.37 -1.36
N ALA A 155 -11.06 -1.39 -0.93
CA ALA A 155 -10.69 -2.52 -1.78
C ALA A 155 -11.92 -3.36 -2.20
N ALA A 156 -12.89 -3.58 -1.30
CA ALA A 156 -14.14 -4.25 -1.63
C ALA A 156 -14.96 -3.45 -2.65
N HIS A 157 -14.97 -2.12 -2.54
CA HIS A 157 -15.64 -1.24 -3.50
C HIS A 157 -14.98 -1.32 -4.88
N LEU A 158 -13.64 -1.27 -4.95
CA LEU A 158 -12.88 -1.46 -6.18
C LEU A 158 -13.16 -2.81 -6.84
N LEU A 159 -13.18 -3.88 -6.04
CA LEU A 159 -13.50 -5.24 -6.51
C LEU A 159 -14.93 -5.32 -7.05
N SER A 160 -15.91 -4.84 -6.27
CA SER A 160 -17.34 -4.94 -6.64
C SER A 160 -17.67 -4.08 -7.86
N ALA A 161 -16.99 -2.96 -8.05
CA ALA A 161 -17.13 -2.15 -9.26
C ALA A 161 -16.50 -2.78 -10.52
N GLY A 162 -15.73 -3.87 -10.38
CA GLY A 162 -15.11 -4.57 -11.50
C GLY A 162 -13.89 -3.89 -12.09
N VAL A 163 -13.25 -3.01 -11.33
CA VAL A 163 -12.06 -2.29 -11.80
C VAL A 163 -10.94 -3.27 -12.17
N LEU A 164 -10.72 -4.29 -11.34
CA LEU A 164 -9.70 -5.29 -11.64
C LEU A 164 -10.01 -6.09 -12.91
N ASP A 165 -11.29 -6.32 -13.23
CA ASP A 165 -11.67 -7.04 -14.46
C ASP A 165 -11.46 -6.17 -15.70
N ALA A 166 -11.77 -4.87 -15.59
CA ALA A 166 -11.54 -3.91 -16.66
C ALA A 166 -10.04 -3.66 -16.91
N HIS A 167 -9.22 -3.79 -15.86
CA HIS A 167 -7.78 -3.50 -15.87
C HIS A 167 -6.98 -4.70 -15.33
N PRO A 168 -6.75 -5.75 -16.17
CA PRO A 168 -6.13 -7.01 -15.74
C PRO A 168 -4.66 -6.89 -15.33
N HIS A 169 -3.97 -5.82 -15.69
CA HIS A 169 -2.55 -5.64 -15.40
C HIS A 169 -2.23 -4.61 -14.31
N LEU A 170 -3.24 -4.18 -13.54
CA LEU A 170 -3.04 -3.29 -12.41
C LEU A 170 -2.17 -3.92 -11.31
N ASN A 171 -1.25 -3.12 -10.78
CA ASN A 171 -0.46 -3.44 -9.60
C ASN A 171 -1.00 -2.64 -8.41
N VAL A 172 -1.86 -3.24 -7.60
CA VAL A 172 -2.46 -2.62 -6.42
C VAL A 172 -1.97 -3.31 -5.16
N LEU A 173 -1.26 -2.57 -4.32
CA LEU A 173 -0.79 -2.99 -3.00
C LEU A 173 -1.73 -2.42 -1.93
N LEU A 174 -2.20 -3.25 -1.04
CA LEU A 174 -3.06 -2.89 0.09
C LEU A 174 -2.25 -2.90 1.38
N ALA A 175 -2.34 -1.83 2.16
CA ALA A 175 -1.70 -1.74 3.46
C ALA A 175 -2.32 -2.71 4.49
N HIS A 176 -1.54 -3.05 5.52
CA HIS A 176 -1.96 -3.83 6.70
C HIS A 176 -2.57 -5.19 6.33
N GLY A 177 -1.88 -5.94 5.44
CA GLY A 177 -2.33 -7.24 4.97
C GLY A 177 -3.66 -7.21 4.18
N GLY A 178 -4.08 -6.05 3.69
CA GLY A 178 -5.40 -5.84 3.07
C GLY A 178 -6.53 -5.71 4.09
N GLY A 179 -6.20 -5.40 5.35
CA GLY A 179 -7.16 -5.23 6.43
C GLY A 179 -7.89 -6.54 6.77
N VAL A 180 -9.21 -6.49 6.86
CA VAL A 180 -10.05 -7.68 7.11
C VAL A 180 -10.62 -8.30 5.83
N LEU A 181 -10.22 -7.79 4.66
CA LEU A 181 -10.72 -8.25 3.35
C LEU A 181 -10.57 -9.78 3.15
N PRO A 182 -9.41 -10.41 3.49
CA PRO A 182 -9.25 -11.86 3.36
C PRO A 182 -10.24 -12.66 4.22
N ALA A 183 -10.60 -12.17 5.39
CA ALA A 183 -11.57 -12.82 6.26
C ALA A 183 -13.02 -12.70 5.73
N LEU A 184 -13.30 -11.67 4.93
CA LEU A 184 -14.62 -11.43 4.35
C LEU A 184 -14.82 -12.11 2.98
N ARG A 185 -13.82 -12.81 2.44
CA ARG A 185 -13.85 -13.40 1.09
C ARG A 185 -15.08 -14.26 0.81
N GLY A 186 -15.51 -15.05 1.78
CA GLY A 186 -16.71 -15.90 1.64
C GLY A 186 -18.00 -15.10 1.58
N ARG A 187 -18.11 -14.01 2.33
CA ARG A 187 -19.29 -13.13 2.28
C ARG A 187 -19.35 -12.35 0.96
N LEU A 188 -18.22 -11.86 0.48
CA LEU A 188 -18.11 -11.17 -0.81
C LEU A 188 -18.44 -12.13 -1.97
N ALA A 189 -17.97 -13.38 -1.93
CA ALA A 189 -18.31 -14.38 -2.93
C ALA A 189 -19.83 -14.66 -2.92
N ARG A 190 -20.43 -14.81 -1.74
CA ARG A 190 -21.88 -15.05 -1.61
C ARG A 190 -22.70 -13.87 -2.13
N GLU A 191 -22.25 -12.64 -1.92
CA GLU A 191 -22.92 -11.45 -2.45
C GLU A 191 -22.98 -11.49 -3.98
N GLN A 192 -21.87 -11.85 -4.65
CA GLN A 192 -21.79 -11.95 -6.10
C GLN A 192 -22.68 -13.08 -6.69
N GLU A 193 -22.97 -14.12 -5.94
CA GLU A 193 -23.94 -15.14 -6.33
C GLU A 193 -25.39 -14.62 -6.30
N ILE A 194 -25.69 -13.70 -5.37
CA ILE A 194 -27.04 -13.13 -5.18
C ILE A 194 -27.31 -12.00 -6.17
N HIS A 195 -26.27 -11.22 -6.51
CA HIS A 195 -26.37 -10.02 -7.36
C HIS A 195 -25.54 -10.17 -8.64
N PRO A 196 -26.12 -10.80 -9.69
CA PRO A 196 -25.42 -10.94 -10.97
C PRO A 196 -25.24 -9.57 -11.69
N PRO A 197 -24.24 -9.44 -12.59
CA PRO A 197 -23.32 -10.52 -12.98
C PRO A 197 -22.30 -10.82 -11.88
N GLY A 198 -22.27 -12.07 -11.44
CA GLY A 198 -21.33 -12.53 -10.42
C GLY A 198 -19.91 -12.57 -10.95
N ARG A 199 -18.95 -12.23 -10.09
CA ARG A 199 -17.52 -12.32 -10.36
C ARG A 199 -16.87 -13.43 -9.54
N ASP A 200 -15.76 -13.98 -10.02
CA ASP A 200 -14.93 -14.83 -9.19
C ASP A 200 -14.14 -13.97 -8.20
N VAL A 201 -14.74 -13.77 -7.02
CA VAL A 201 -14.16 -12.97 -5.95
C VAL A 201 -12.80 -13.52 -5.49
N HIS A 202 -12.66 -14.85 -5.43
CA HIS A 202 -11.41 -15.47 -4.98
C HIS A 202 -10.27 -15.19 -5.97
N ALA A 203 -10.53 -15.33 -7.27
CA ALA A 203 -9.56 -15.01 -8.29
C ALA A 203 -9.23 -13.50 -8.31
N ALA A 204 -10.25 -12.64 -8.17
CA ALA A 204 -10.05 -11.20 -8.15
C ALA A 204 -9.26 -10.73 -6.92
N LEU A 205 -9.55 -11.25 -5.72
CA LEU A 205 -8.81 -10.93 -4.50
C LEU A 205 -7.32 -11.29 -4.61
N LYS A 206 -6.98 -12.44 -5.20
CA LYS A 206 -5.59 -12.90 -5.39
C LYS A 206 -4.78 -12.02 -6.35
N ARG A 207 -5.38 -11.04 -6.99
CA ARG A 207 -4.69 -10.08 -7.84
C ARG A 207 -4.08 -8.93 -7.07
N PHE A 208 -4.58 -8.64 -5.87
CA PHE A 208 -3.98 -7.67 -4.98
C PHE A 208 -2.61 -8.16 -4.46
N PHE A 209 -1.75 -7.21 -4.23
CA PHE A 209 -0.61 -7.37 -3.34
C PHE A 209 -1.03 -6.87 -1.96
N VAL A 210 -0.40 -7.42 -0.93
CA VAL A 210 -0.60 -7.00 0.46
C VAL A 210 0.75 -6.87 1.15
N ASP A 211 0.85 -6.03 2.16
CA ASP A 211 2.06 -5.96 2.97
C ASP A 211 2.04 -6.95 4.14
N SER A 212 3.17 -7.06 4.85
CA SER A 212 3.35 -7.93 6.01
C SER A 212 3.09 -7.25 7.36
N VAL A 213 2.53 -6.02 7.37
CA VAL A 213 2.31 -5.24 8.60
C VAL A 213 1.03 -5.70 9.29
N VAL A 214 1.08 -6.88 9.93
CA VAL A 214 -0.08 -7.51 10.60
C VAL A 214 0.17 -7.91 12.04
N HIS A 215 1.40 -7.76 12.55
CA HIS A 215 1.83 -7.96 13.94
C HIS A 215 1.54 -9.35 14.55
N ASP A 216 1.16 -10.33 13.72
CA ASP A 216 0.85 -11.69 14.17
C ASP A 216 1.28 -12.70 13.10
N VAL A 217 2.06 -13.70 13.52
CA VAL A 217 2.67 -14.70 12.62
C VAL A 217 1.61 -15.59 11.97
N GLU A 218 0.56 -15.96 12.70
CA GLU A 218 -0.49 -16.83 12.15
C GLU A 218 -1.40 -16.08 11.19
N VAL A 219 -1.64 -14.78 11.44
CA VAL A 219 -2.33 -13.91 10.46
C VAL A 219 -1.52 -13.83 9.18
N LEU A 220 -0.20 -13.56 9.27
CA LEU A 220 0.67 -13.49 8.09
C LEU A 220 0.72 -14.84 7.35
N ARG A 221 0.77 -15.97 8.07
CA ARG A 221 0.69 -17.33 7.50
C ARG A 221 -0.56 -17.49 6.65
N GLY A 222 -1.72 -17.09 7.19
CA GLY A 222 -2.99 -17.14 6.47
C GLY A 222 -3.03 -16.25 5.22
N LEU A 223 -2.34 -15.09 5.25
CA LEU A 223 -2.20 -14.23 4.06
C LEU A 223 -1.34 -14.91 2.98
N VAL A 224 -0.19 -15.47 3.35
CA VAL A 224 0.68 -16.18 2.40
C VAL A 224 -0.03 -17.40 1.80
N GLU A 225 -0.75 -18.18 2.61
CA GLU A 225 -1.55 -19.32 2.13
C GLU A 225 -2.67 -18.88 1.17
N PHE A 226 -3.30 -17.74 1.42
CA PHE A 226 -4.41 -17.27 0.60
C PHE A 226 -3.94 -16.55 -0.67
N PHE A 227 -3.05 -15.57 -0.56
CA PHE A 227 -2.61 -14.76 -1.70
C PHE A 227 -1.49 -15.43 -2.52
N GLY A 228 -0.62 -16.21 -1.87
CA GLY A 228 0.64 -16.69 -2.40
C GLY A 228 1.82 -15.83 -1.94
N ALA A 229 2.99 -16.44 -1.77
CA ALA A 229 4.21 -15.72 -1.37
C ALA A 229 4.61 -14.64 -2.38
N ASP A 230 4.24 -14.80 -3.66
CA ASP A 230 4.50 -13.85 -4.75
C ASP A 230 3.61 -12.59 -4.70
N ARG A 231 2.68 -12.51 -3.76
CA ARG A 231 1.74 -11.39 -3.56
C ARG A 231 1.90 -10.67 -2.23
N VAL A 232 2.79 -11.12 -1.36
CA VAL A 232 3.08 -10.48 -0.07
C VAL A 232 4.37 -9.69 -0.17
N LEU A 233 4.37 -8.42 0.24
CA LEU A 233 5.53 -7.54 0.28
C LEU A 233 5.95 -7.27 1.72
N LEU A 234 7.25 -7.16 1.96
CA LEU A 234 7.76 -6.72 3.25
C LEU A 234 7.36 -5.26 3.48
N GLY A 235 6.68 -4.99 4.59
CA GLY A 235 6.32 -3.66 5.05
C GLY A 235 6.80 -3.42 6.47
N SER A 236 7.08 -2.17 6.82
CA SER A 236 7.49 -1.77 8.17
C SER A 236 6.54 -0.79 8.85
N ASP A 237 5.81 -0.01 8.07
CA ASP A 237 5.04 1.15 8.57
C ASP A 237 5.90 2.11 9.42
N TYR A 238 7.23 2.08 9.19
CA TYR A 238 8.18 2.94 9.88
C TYR A 238 8.06 4.39 9.37
N PRO A 239 8.09 5.43 10.22
CA PRO A 239 8.39 5.40 11.66
C PRO A 239 7.15 5.57 12.57
N PHE A 240 6.02 5.01 12.20
CA PHE A 240 4.79 5.13 13.00
C PHE A 240 4.81 4.23 14.23
N ASP A 241 4.02 4.59 15.26
CA ASP A 241 3.92 3.85 16.53
C ASP A 241 3.48 2.39 16.34
N MET A 242 2.68 2.12 15.31
CA MET A 242 2.23 0.79 14.93
C MET A 242 3.14 0.14 13.87
N GLY A 243 4.27 0.76 13.55
CA GLY A 243 5.27 0.16 12.68
C GLY A 243 6.11 -0.90 13.39
N THR A 244 7.02 -1.52 12.66
CA THR A 244 8.00 -2.48 13.18
C THR A 244 9.42 -2.06 12.80
N GLU A 245 10.33 -2.15 13.79
CA GLU A 245 11.76 -1.89 13.57
C GLU A 245 12.48 -3.07 12.90
N HIS A 246 11.91 -4.28 12.97
CA HIS A 246 12.50 -5.51 12.42
C HIS A 246 11.50 -6.25 11.51
N PRO A 247 11.12 -5.69 10.36
CA PRO A 247 10.03 -6.20 9.54
C PRO A 247 10.25 -7.63 9.02
N ALA A 248 11.50 -8.05 8.81
CA ALA A 248 11.79 -9.40 8.32
C ALA A 248 11.61 -10.50 9.37
N GLU A 249 11.58 -10.18 10.68
CA GLU A 249 11.48 -11.20 11.74
C GLU A 249 10.15 -11.96 11.68
N ILE A 250 9.05 -11.27 11.44
CA ILE A 250 7.73 -11.90 11.32
C ILE A 250 7.66 -12.85 10.13
N VAL A 251 8.35 -12.54 9.02
CA VAL A 251 8.41 -13.38 7.83
C VAL A 251 9.26 -14.62 8.10
N ARG A 252 10.44 -14.46 8.73
CA ARG A 252 11.33 -15.57 9.11
C ARG A 252 10.67 -16.54 10.09
N ALA A 253 9.82 -16.03 10.98
CA ALA A 253 9.06 -16.85 11.93
C ALA A 253 8.05 -17.78 11.23
N LEU A 254 7.67 -17.54 9.98
CA LEU A 254 6.83 -18.44 9.19
C LEU A 254 7.55 -19.75 8.82
N SER A 255 8.87 -19.76 8.78
CA SER A 255 9.69 -20.89 8.33
C SER A 255 9.30 -21.40 6.94
N LEU A 256 9.13 -20.47 5.99
CA LEU A 256 8.77 -20.76 4.60
C LEU A 256 9.93 -21.43 3.84
N PRO A 257 9.64 -22.06 2.68
CA PRO A 257 10.68 -22.40 1.72
C PRO A 257 11.56 -21.17 1.40
N PRO A 258 12.88 -21.32 1.20
CA PRO A 258 13.79 -20.19 0.97
C PRO A 258 13.38 -19.29 -0.19
N ASP A 259 12.85 -19.85 -1.29
CA ASP A 259 12.39 -19.08 -2.44
C ASP A 259 11.17 -18.22 -2.10
N ASP A 260 10.23 -18.73 -1.31
CA ASP A 260 9.03 -17.99 -0.89
C ASP A 260 9.41 -16.87 0.10
N GLU A 261 10.30 -17.14 1.05
CA GLU A 261 10.85 -16.13 1.96
C GLU A 261 11.53 -15.01 1.16
N ALA A 262 12.40 -15.36 0.21
CA ALA A 262 13.11 -14.40 -0.62
C ALA A 262 12.17 -13.51 -1.45
N LEU A 263 11.04 -14.04 -1.94
CA LEU A 263 10.01 -13.25 -2.61
C LEU A 263 9.44 -12.19 -1.67
N ILE A 264 9.06 -12.57 -0.46
CA ILE A 264 8.39 -11.65 0.50
C ILE A 264 9.36 -10.58 0.99
N VAL A 265 10.60 -10.96 1.38
CA VAL A 265 11.53 -10.01 2.00
C VAL A 265 12.12 -8.98 1.04
N GLY A 266 11.96 -9.15 -0.28
CA GLY A 266 12.45 -8.15 -1.25
C GLY A 266 12.14 -8.47 -2.70
N GLY A 267 12.08 -9.75 -3.09
CA GLY A 267 11.92 -10.15 -4.49
C GLY A 267 10.67 -9.56 -5.16
N ASN A 268 9.54 -9.53 -4.46
CA ASN A 268 8.30 -8.95 -4.98
C ASN A 268 8.40 -7.43 -5.17
N ALA A 269 8.96 -6.72 -4.19
CA ALA A 269 9.14 -5.28 -4.27
C ALA A 269 10.08 -4.90 -5.43
N LEU A 270 11.21 -5.58 -5.56
CA LEU A 270 12.14 -5.38 -6.66
C LEU A 270 11.48 -5.66 -8.02
N ARG A 271 10.71 -6.74 -8.14
CA ARG A 271 10.00 -7.06 -9.38
C ARG A 271 9.02 -5.97 -9.80
N LEU A 272 8.34 -5.33 -8.84
CA LEU A 272 7.33 -4.29 -9.10
C LEU A 272 7.95 -2.91 -9.32
N LEU A 273 9.08 -2.62 -8.66
CA LEU A 273 9.62 -1.28 -8.56
C LEU A 273 10.95 -1.09 -9.33
N ASP A 274 11.67 -2.16 -9.65
CA ASP A 274 12.92 -2.06 -10.41
C ASP A 274 12.66 -2.32 -11.91
N PRO A 275 12.85 -1.29 -12.77
CA PRO A 275 12.64 -1.43 -14.21
C PRO A 275 13.68 -2.34 -14.87
N THR A 276 14.80 -2.62 -14.20
CA THR A 276 15.85 -3.49 -14.70
C THR A 276 15.62 -4.96 -14.30
N SER A 277 14.63 -5.23 -13.47
CA SER A 277 14.30 -6.58 -13.01
C SER A 277 13.87 -7.47 -14.20
N PRO A 278 14.44 -8.68 -14.35
CA PRO A 278 14.10 -9.60 -15.44
C PRO A 278 12.62 -10.00 -15.53
N ALA A 279 11.84 -9.73 -14.50
CA ALA A 279 10.42 -10.08 -14.42
C ALA A 279 9.50 -9.21 -15.29
N ASP A 280 9.92 -7.98 -15.64
CA ASP A 280 9.10 -7.05 -16.43
C ASP A 280 8.90 -7.49 -17.90
N HIS A 281 9.75 -8.38 -18.42
CA HIS A 281 9.65 -8.85 -19.81
C HIS A 281 8.58 -9.92 -20.08
N ARG A 282 7.97 -10.51 -19.04
CA ARG A 282 6.95 -11.56 -19.21
C ARG A 282 5.50 -11.03 -19.25
N GLN A 283 5.27 -9.80 -18.80
CA GLN A 283 3.93 -9.20 -18.78
C GLN A 283 3.64 -8.29 -20.01
N ARG A 284 4.64 -8.02 -20.86
CA ARG A 284 4.48 -7.17 -22.07
C ARG A 284 4.33 -7.95 -23.38
N ARG A 285 3.97 -9.24 -23.31
CA ARG A 285 3.69 -10.05 -24.52
C ARG A 285 2.29 -10.60 -24.50
#